data_54e0e2208faf68d0957ec2486dbb2ac4
#
_entry.id   54e0e2208faf68d0957ec2486dbb2ac4
#
_cell.length_a   1.000
_cell.length_b   1.000
_cell.length_c   1.000
_cell.angle_alpha   90.00
_cell.angle_beta   90.00
_cell.angle_gamma   90.00
#
_symmetry.space_group_name_H-M   'P 1'
#
loop_
_entity.id
_entity.type
_entity.pdbx_description
1 polymer ?
#
loop_
_entity_poly.entity_id
_entity_poly.type
_entity_poly.pdbx_seq_one_letter_code
_entity_poly.pdbx_strand_id
1 'polypeptide(L)'
;MSDEQTPVSEAPQRETLWGRGPAMLWFEAWPVLVITGLLWLVCAVQFVGDRLGYADAILNYGALWKPGVFLGLWWTPLTHMFMHLSWTIPYGWVHIVMNTGALIALGPAIAQRLGRDLLGGLLFLTFFVVCGLAGAGAFLLLAPEQVPAVGASGAIFGLWGAVARLAGPGEVRLAPLFSPSAGRQVVSAIVSNLVVVGLGAGYGLASGQGIIGVAWQAHLGGFVAGILLIQIMPVRFHWLRGLPKGSRAF
;
A
#
# COMPACT_ATOMS: atom_id res chain seq x y z
N MET A 1 -53.27 35.64 2.94
CA MET A 1 -52.03 35.42 2.19
C MET A 1 -51.21 34.42 3.03
N SER A 2 -51.29 33.14 2.71
CA SER A 2 -50.60 32.07 3.37
C SER A 2 -49.28 31.85 2.60
N ASP A 3 -48.14 32.12 3.27
CA ASP A 3 -46.82 31.82 2.73
C ASP A 3 -46.63 30.32 2.69
N GLU A 4 -46.75 29.78 1.51
CA GLU A 4 -46.43 28.39 1.19
C GLU A 4 -44.90 28.27 1.10
N GLN A 5 -44.28 27.91 2.22
CA GLN A 5 -42.84 27.57 2.27
C GLN A 5 -42.66 26.27 1.47
N THR A 6 -42.09 26.38 0.28
CA THR A 6 -41.58 25.25 -0.49
C THR A 6 -40.53 24.51 0.34
N PRO A 7 -40.61 23.18 0.55
CA PRO A 7 -39.62 22.44 1.29
C PRO A 7 -38.28 22.50 0.53
N VAL A 8 -37.28 23.04 1.18
CA VAL A 8 -35.87 22.99 0.71
C VAL A 8 -35.53 21.51 0.56
N SER A 9 -35.35 21.07 -0.67
CA SER A 9 -34.85 19.72 -0.98
C SER A 9 -33.49 19.55 -0.28
N GLU A 10 -33.47 18.77 0.79
CA GLU A 10 -32.21 18.36 1.41
C GLU A 10 -31.35 17.66 0.34
N ALA A 11 -30.20 18.24 0.04
CA ALA A 11 -29.23 17.61 -0.83
C ALA A 11 -28.89 16.22 -0.24
N PRO A 12 -28.86 15.16 -1.09
CA PRO A 12 -28.59 13.81 -0.60
C PRO A 12 -27.31 13.80 0.21
N GLN A 13 -27.41 13.41 1.48
CA GLN A 13 -26.26 13.27 2.37
C GLN A 13 -25.24 12.37 1.67
N ARG A 14 -24.05 12.89 1.41
CA ARG A 14 -22.95 12.12 0.84
C ARG A 14 -22.58 11.03 1.85
N GLU A 15 -23.05 9.82 1.63
CA GLU A 15 -22.56 8.67 2.40
C GLU A 15 -21.04 8.56 2.19
N THR A 16 -20.27 8.96 3.16
CA THR A 16 -18.83 8.80 3.15
C THR A 16 -18.51 7.33 3.37
N LEU A 17 -17.40 6.86 2.79
CA LEU A 17 -16.89 5.50 2.98
C LEU A 17 -16.80 5.08 4.45
N TRP A 18 -16.57 6.03 5.34
CA TRP A 18 -16.43 5.84 6.79
C TRP A 18 -17.77 5.72 7.53
N GLY A 19 -18.89 6.09 6.90
CA GLY A 19 -20.26 5.94 7.47
C GLY A 19 -20.85 4.55 7.29
N ARG A 20 -20.20 3.69 6.48
CA ARG A 20 -20.63 2.30 6.30
C ARG A 20 -19.93 1.40 7.31
N GLY A 21 -20.69 0.49 7.95
CA GLY A 21 -20.13 -0.41 8.96
C GLY A 21 -18.95 -1.24 8.42
N PRO A 22 -18.00 -1.63 9.27
CA PRO A 22 -16.77 -2.32 8.87
C PRO A 22 -17.00 -3.57 8.02
N ALA A 23 -18.05 -4.35 8.28
CA ALA A 23 -18.37 -5.55 7.49
C ALA A 23 -18.64 -5.27 6.02
N MET A 24 -19.22 -4.12 5.69
CA MET A 24 -19.55 -3.75 4.31
C MET A 24 -18.30 -3.32 3.52
N LEU A 25 -17.35 -2.67 4.19
CA LEU A 25 -16.05 -2.31 3.60
C LEU A 25 -15.25 -3.55 3.18
N TRP A 26 -15.35 -4.64 3.94
CA TRP A 26 -14.64 -5.88 3.67
C TRP A 26 -15.11 -6.57 2.39
N PHE A 27 -16.41 -6.67 2.16
CA PHE A 27 -16.95 -7.22 0.91
C PHE A 27 -16.58 -6.36 -0.31
N GLU A 28 -16.44 -5.06 -0.12
CA GLU A 28 -16.13 -4.11 -1.18
C GLU A 28 -14.64 -4.04 -1.53
N ALA A 29 -13.77 -4.55 -0.66
CA ALA A 29 -12.33 -4.51 -0.80
C ALA A 29 -11.68 -5.92 -0.73
N TRP A 30 -12.35 -6.93 -1.29
CA TRP A 30 -11.87 -8.30 -1.28
C TRP A 30 -10.40 -8.48 -1.72
N PRO A 31 -9.84 -7.71 -2.71
CA PRO A 31 -8.44 -7.88 -3.07
C PRO A 31 -7.47 -7.46 -1.94
N VAL A 32 -7.88 -6.52 -1.08
CA VAL A 32 -7.13 -6.16 0.13
C VAL A 32 -7.08 -7.36 1.09
N LEU A 33 -8.20 -8.09 1.24
CA LEU A 33 -8.26 -9.30 2.07
C LEU A 33 -7.36 -10.42 1.50
N VAL A 34 -7.37 -10.59 0.18
CA VAL A 34 -6.51 -11.60 -0.48
C VAL A 34 -5.04 -11.30 -0.21
N ILE A 35 -4.60 -10.06 -0.38
CA ILE A 35 -3.21 -9.68 -0.08
C ILE A 35 -2.93 -9.88 1.41
N THR A 36 -3.80 -9.41 2.29
CA THR A 36 -3.64 -9.58 3.75
C THR A 36 -3.48 -11.06 4.11
N GLY A 37 -4.37 -11.90 3.62
CA GLY A 37 -4.29 -13.35 3.85
C GLY A 37 -2.98 -13.96 3.34
N LEU A 38 -2.52 -13.55 2.17
CA LEU A 38 -1.26 -14.01 1.60
C LEU A 38 -0.04 -13.55 2.44
N LEU A 39 -0.03 -12.29 2.91
CA LEU A 39 1.03 -11.79 3.79
C LEU A 39 1.12 -12.61 5.09
N TRP A 40 -0.02 -12.88 5.73
CA TRP A 40 -0.06 -13.66 6.95
C TRP A 40 0.26 -15.14 6.73
N LEU A 41 -0.16 -15.71 5.59
CA LEU A 41 0.20 -17.08 5.21
C LEU A 41 1.72 -17.22 5.04
N VAL A 42 2.35 -16.33 4.27
CA VAL A 42 3.81 -16.35 4.07
C VAL A 42 4.54 -16.11 5.39
N CYS A 43 4.05 -15.19 6.23
CA CYS A 43 4.61 -14.93 7.55
C CYS A 43 4.53 -16.18 8.46
N ALA A 44 3.42 -16.92 8.43
CA ALA A 44 3.29 -18.18 9.15
C ALA A 44 4.27 -19.24 8.65
N VAL A 45 4.44 -19.36 7.32
CA VAL A 45 5.44 -20.26 6.72
C VAL A 45 6.86 -19.86 7.15
N GLN A 46 7.20 -18.57 7.13
CA GLN A 46 8.48 -18.07 7.63
C GLN A 46 8.67 -18.42 9.11
N PHE A 47 7.65 -18.20 9.96
CA PHE A 47 7.71 -18.52 11.39
C PHE A 47 8.00 -20.02 11.63
N VAL A 48 7.33 -20.89 10.90
CA VAL A 48 7.58 -22.36 10.98
C VAL A 48 8.99 -22.67 10.49
N GLY A 49 9.41 -22.09 9.37
CA GLY A 49 10.74 -22.28 8.81
C GLY A 49 11.84 -21.83 9.77
N ASP A 50 11.66 -20.68 10.42
CA ASP A 50 12.60 -20.17 11.45
C ASP A 50 12.75 -21.17 12.61
N ARG A 51 11.63 -21.78 13.06
CA ARG A 51 11.65 -22.80 14.14
C ARG A 51 12.32 -24.12 13.73
N LEU A 52 12.31 -24.42 12.42
CA LEU A 52 12.95 -25.61 11.86
C LEU A 52 14.42 -25.37 11.44
N GLY A 53 14.97 -24.17 11.65
CA GLY A 53 16.35 -23.83 11.32
C GLY A 53 16.58 -23.38 9.87
N TYR A 54 15.53 -23.04 9.12
CA TYR A 54 15.60 -22.58 7.72
C TYR A 54 15.58 -21.06 7.56
N ALA A 55 15.72 -20.27 8.64
CA ALA A 55 15.62 -18.81 8.61
C ALA A 55 16.55 -18.18 7.56
N ASP A 56 17.84 -18.55 7.56
CA ASP A 56 18.81 -18.02 6.62
C ASP A 56 18.52 -18.42 5.18
N ALA A 57 18.10 -19.66 4.95
CA ALA A 57 17.73 -20.11 3.61
C ALA A 57 16.53 -19.33 3.08
N ILE A 58 15.47 -19.17 3.88
CA ILE A 58 14.28 -18.40 3.53
C ILE A 58 14.65 -16.96 3.19
N LEU A 59 15.48 -16.32 4.02
CA LEU A 59 15.92 -14.94 3.79
C LEU A 59 16.77 -14.83 2.53
N ASN A 60 17.76 -15.70 2.35
CA ASN A 60 18.68 -15.65 1.22
C ASN A 60 18.01 -15.87 -0.13
N TYR A 61 16.98 -16.74 -0.19
CA TYR A 61 16.26 -17.05 -1.43
C TYR A 61 15.02 -16.19 -1.67
N GLY A 62 14.50 -15.52 -0.65
CA GLY A 62 13.25 -14.78 -0.76
C GLY A 62 13.38 -13.25 -0.64
N ALA A 63 14.36 -12.74 0.11
CA ALA A 63 14.59 -11.31 0.27
C ALA A 63 15.20 -10.67 -0.99
N LEU A 64 14.92 -9.40 -1.18
CA LEU A 64 15.52 -8.61 -2.25
C LEU A 64 16.87 -8.05 -1.81
N TRP A 65 17.93 -8.38 -2.53
CA TRP A 65 19.26 -7.81 -2.35
C TRP A 65 20.05 -7.82 -3.67
N LYS A 66 20.87 -6.80 -3.89
CA LYS A 66 21.54 -6.60 -5.19
C LYS A 66 22.34 -7.83 -5.66
N PRO A 67 23.29 -8.38 -4.88
CA PRO A 67 24.06 -9.53 -5.32
C PRO A 67 23.19 -10.75 -5.65
N GLY A 68 22.10 -11.00 -4.90
CA GLY A 68 21.20 -12.11 -5.17
C GLY A 68 20.58 -12.06 -6.55
N VAL A 69 20.08 -10.87 -6.95
CA VAL A 69 19.52 -10.67 -8.29
C VAL A 69 20.55 -10.92 -9.39
N PHE A 70 21.78 -10.41 -9.24
CA PHE A 70 22.86 -10.64 -10.20
C PHE A 70 23.35 -12.10 -10.24
N LEU A 71 23.18 -12.84 -9.13
CA LEU A 71 23.48 -14.27 -9.05
C LEU A 71 22.32 -15.16 -9.56
N GLY A 72 21.27 -14.57 -10.12
CA GLY A 72 20.19 -15.29 -10.78
C GLY A 72 18.90 -15.44 -9.96
N LEU A 73 18.78 -14.82 -8.78
CA LEU A 73 17.55 -14.82 -7.97
C LEU A 73 16.55 -13.77 -8.48
N TRP A 74 16.19 -13.83 -9.75
CA TRP A 74 15.35 -12.84 -10.47
C TRP A 74 13.91 -12.76 -9.96
N TRP A 75 13.44 -13.71 -9.16
CA TRP A 75 12.11 -13.70 -8.53
C TRP A 75 12.05 -12.84 -7.27
N THR A 76 13.19 -12.50 -6.65
CA THR A 76 13.23 -11.77 -5.38
C THR A 76 12.62 -10.37 -5.43
N PRO A 77 12.59 -9.64 -6.57
CA PRO A 77 11.80 -8.42 -6.69
C PRO A 77 10.29 -8.61 -6.45
N LEU A 78 9.78 -9.83 -6.60
CA LEU A 78 8.38 -10.15 -6.31
C LEU A 78 8.22 -10.78 -4.92
N THR A 79 9.04 -11.78 -4.58
CA THR A 79 8.86 -12.56 -3.34
C THR A 79 9.10 -11.73 -2.08
N HIS A 80 10.08 -10.80 -2.10
CA HIS A 80 10.39 -9.96 -0.95
C HIS A 80 9.16 -9.17 -0.44
N MET A 81 8.23 -8.83 -1.35
CA MET A 81 7.02 -8.08 -1.00
C MET A 81 6.10 -8.83 -0.02
N PHE A 82 6.17 -10.14 -0.01
CA PHE A 82 5.34 -11.00 0.85
C PHE A 82 6.08 -11.48 2.09
N MET A 83 7.40 -11.30 2.14
CA MET A 83 8.22 -11.66 3.29
C MET A 83 8.17 -10.58 4.37
N HIS A 84 8.42 -10.99 5.61
CA HIS A 84 8.47 -10.08 6.75
C HIS A 84 9.69 -10.36 7.61
N LEU A 85 10.00 -9.47 8.53
CA LEU A 85 11.06 -9.69 9.51
C LEU A 85 10.75 -10.95 10.33
N SER A 86 11.77 -11.74 10.61
CA SER A 86 11.63 -12.94 11.44
C SER A 86 11.11 -12.60 12.83
N TRP A 87 10.26 -13.47 13.38
CA TRP A 87 9.78 -13.37 14.75
C TRP A 87 10.84 -13.73 15.80
N THR A 88 11.95 -14.28 15.38
CA THR A 88 13.12 -14.48 16.24
C THR A 88 13.83 -13.16 16.57
N ILE A 89 13.63 -12.14 15.72
CA ILE A 89 14.07 -10.78 16.01
C ILE A 89 13.05 -10.15 16.98
N PRO A 90 13.48 -9.56 18.10
CA PRO A 90 12.57 -8.87 19.01
C PRO A 90 11.68 -7.87 18.24
N TYR A 91 10.37 -7.92 18.50
CA TYR A 91 9.37 -7.09 17.78
C TYR A 91 9.30 -7.27 16.24
N GLY A 92 9.90 -8.33 15.66
CA GLY A 92 9.79 -8.62 14.22
C GLY A 92 8.35 -8.72 13.72
N TRP A 93 7.44 -9.22 14.57
CA TRP A 93 6.00 -9.27 14.29
C TRP A 93 5.34 -7.89 14.08
N VAL A 94 5.93 -6.82 14.61
CA VAL A 94 5.41 -5.45 14.41
C VAL A 94 5.42 -5.09 12.93
N HIS A 95 6.40 -5.59 12.19
CA HIS A 95 6.54 -5.31 10.77
C HIS A 95 5.32 -5.79 9.95
N ILE A 96 4.83 -7.01 10.17
CA ILE A 96 3.61 -7.49 9.48
C ILE A 96 2.36 -6.75 9.95
N VAL A 97 2.25 -6.45 11.24
CA VAL A 97 1.10 -5.70 11.79
C VAL A 97 1.04 -4.30 11.17
N MET A 98 2.16 -3.59 11.07
CA MET A 98 2.21 -2.27 10.44
C MET A 98 1.86 -2.33 8.93
N ASN A 99 2.41 -3.29 8.19
CA ASN A 99 2.07 -3.49 6.78
C ASN A 99 0.57 -3.80 6.61
N THR A 100 0.02 -4.69 7.44
CA THR A 100 -1.41 -5.04 7.40
C THR A 100 -2.29 -3.83 7.73
N GLY A 101 -1.95 -3.09 8.80
CA GLY A 101 -2.70 -1.89 9.19
C GLY A 101 -2.73 -0.82 8.10
N ALA A 102 -1.57 -0.55 7.49
CA ALA A 102 -1.48 0.41 6.39
C ALA A 102 -2.21 -0.07 5.13
N LEU A 103 -2.12 -1.36 4.79
CA LEU A 103 -2.86 -1.95 3.67
C LEU A 103 -4.38 -1.83 3.86
N ILE A 104 -4.88 -2.12 5.05
CA ILE A 104 -6.31 -2.00 5.41
C ILE A 104 -6.76 -0.53 5.39
N ALA A 105 -5.90 0.39 5.81
CA ALA A 105 -6.24 1.82 5.83
C ALA A 105 -6.28 2.45 4.43
N LEU A 106 -5.38 2.07 3.53
CA LEU A 106 -5.20 2.70 2.23
C LEU A 106 -5.86 1.92 1.08
N GLY A 107 -5.85 0.59 1.15
CA GLY A 107 -6.28 -0.30 0.07
C GLY A 107 -7.73 -0.12 -0.37
N PRO A 108 -8.71 -0.03 0.55
CA PRO A 108 -10.13 0.05 0.18
C PRO A 108 -10.46 1.23 -0.73
N ALA A 109 -9.84 2.39 -0.54
CA ALA A 109 -10.08 3.57 -1.37
C ALA A 109 -9.69 3.32 -2.84
N ILE A 110 -8.58 2.64 -3.06
CA ILE A 110 -8.10 2.33 -4.42
C ILE A 110 -8.86 1.14 -5.00
N ALA A 111 -9.16 0.09 -4.21
CA ALA A 111 -9.97 -1.03 -4.66
C ALA A 111 -11.34 -0.58 -5.15
N GLN A 112 -12.00 0.34 -4.44
CA GLN A 112 -13.29 0.89 -4.85
C GLN A 112 -13.21 1.70 -6.14
N ARG A 113 -12.16 2.51 -6.32
CA ARG A 113 -11.94 3.26 -7.56
C ARG A 113 -11.82 2.33 -8.76
N LEU A 114 -11.10 1.22 -8.62
CA LEU A 114 -10.83 0.27 -9.70
C LEU A 114 -12.01 -0.67 -9.97
N GLY A 115 -12.95 -0.81 -9.03
CA GLY A 115 -14.16 -1.62 -9.15
C GLY A 115 -14.18 -2.80 -8.20
N ARG A 116 -15.42 -3.28 -7.89
CA ARG A 116 -15.67 -4.34 -6.92
C ARG A 116 -15.78 -5.73 -7.55
N ASP A 117 -15.85 -5.78 -8.87
CA ASP A 117 -15.91 -7.01 -9.65
C ASP A 117 -14.52 -7.67 -9.77
N LEU A 118 -14.49 -8.85 -10.36
CA LEU A 118 -13.24 -9.59 -10.56
C LEU A 118 -12.19 -8.76 -11.31
N LEU A 119 -12.59 -8.04 -12.36
CA LEU A 119 -11.66 -7.22 -13.13
C LEU A 119 -11.11 -6.06 -12.29
N GLY A 120 -11.95 -5.40 -11.49
CA GLY A 120 -11.52 -4.36 -10.55
C GLY A 120 -10.51 -4.89 -9.52
N GLY A 121 -10.77 -6.08 -8.99
CA GLY A 121 -9.84 -6.76 -8.09
C GLY A 121 -8.52 -7.13 -8.75
N LEU A 122 -8.54 -7.66 -9.98
CA LEU A 122 -7.32 -7.96 -10.73
C LEU A 122 -6.52 -6.68 -11.05
N LEU A 123 -7.19 -5.59 -11.38
CA LEU A 123 -6.56 -4.29 -11.57
C LEU A 123 -5.87 -3.80 -10.28
N PHE A 124 -6.53 -3.98 -9.12
CA PHE A 124 -5.94 -3.65 -7.82
C PHE A 124 -4.69 -4.49 -7.54
N LEU A 125 -4.77 -5.81 -7.72
CA LEU A 125 -3.63 -6.72 -7.52
C LEU A 125 -2.48 -6.35 -8.45
N THR A 126 -2.76 -6.09 -9.73
CA THR A 126 -1.76 -5.62 -10.69
C THR A 126 -1.13 -4.30 -10.27
N PHE A 127 -1.96 -3.33 -9.85
CA PHE A 127 -1.49 -2.04 -9.34
C PHE A 127 -0.54 -2.23 -8.15
N PHE A 128 -0.94 -3.06 -7.18
CA PHE A 128 -0.14 -3.35 -6.00
C PHE A 128 1.21 -3.96 -6.36
N VAL A 129 1.22 -4.98 -7.22
CA VAL A 129 2.45 -5.65 -7.67
C VAL A 129 3.35 -4.69 -8.45
N VAL A 130 2.80 -3.91 -9.39
CA VAL A 130 3.61 -2.95 -10.18
C VAL A 130 4.23 -1.88 -9.30
N CYS A 131 3.50 -1.34 -8.32
CA CYS A 131 4.06 -0.40 -7.35
C CYS A 131 5.17 -1.04 -6.51
N GLY A 132 5.00 -2.29 -6.08
CA GLY A 132 6.02 -3.02 -5.34
C GLY A 132 7.27 -3.30 -6.17
N LEU A 133 7.12 -3.68 -7.43
CA LEU A 133 8.23 -3.88 -8.36
C LEU A 133 8.97 -2.57 -8.66
N ALA A 134 8.25 -1.44 -8.78
CA ALA A 134 8.87 -0.12 -8.90
C ALA A 134 9.67 0.25 -7.63
N GLY A 135 9.13 -0.10 -6.46
CA GLY A 135 9.86 0.01 -5.19
C GLY A 135 11.11 -0.85 -5.17
N ALA A 136 11.00 -2.11 -5.60
CA ALA A 136 12.16 -3.00 -5.74
C ALA A 136 13.22 -2.43 -6.69
N GLY A 137 12.81 -1.89 -7.83
CA GLY A 137 13.70 -1.21 -8.77
C GLY A 137 14.44 -0.03 -8.15
N ALA A 138 13.73 0.84 -7.43
CA ALA A 138 14.35 1.97 -6.72
C ALA A 138 15.32 1.49 -5.64
N PHE A 139 14.97 0.42 -4.91
CA PHE A 139 15.87 -0.19 -3.93
C PHE A 139 17.14 -0.74 -4.60
N LEU A 140 17.02 -1.49 -5.67
CA LEU A 140 18.17 -2.04 -6.40
C LEU A 140 19.07 -0.94 -6.97
N LEU A 141 18.54 0.21 -7.31
CA LEU A 141 19.32 1.34 -7.83
C LEU A 141 20.03 2.12 -6.72
N LEU A 142 19.35 2.39 -5.60
CA LEU A 142 19.75 3.40 -4.63
C LEU A 142 20.24 2.84 -3.29
N ALA A 143 19.92 1.58 -2.95
CA ALA A 143 20.33 0.99 -1.67
C ALA A 143 21.79 0.52 -1.69
N PRO A 144 22.44 0.41 -0.50
CA PRO A 144 23.74 -0.25 -0.39
C PRO A 144 23.69 -1.73 -0.83
N GLU A 145 24.79 -2.26 -1.34
CA GLU A 145 24.82 -3.59 -1.96
C GLU A 145 24.49 -4.73 -1.00
N GLN A 146 24.92 -4.63 0.25
CA GLN A 146 24.85 -5.73 1.22
C GLN A 146 23.59 -5.72 2.09
N VAL A 147 22.62 -4.85 1.81
CA VAL A 147 21.40 -4.73 2.62
C VAL A 147 20.26 -5.49 1.95
N PRO A 148 19.69 -6.53 2.61
CA PRO A 148 18.47 -7.16 2.12
C PRO A 148 17.24 -6.33 2.47
N ALA A 149 16.18 -6.44 1.64
CA ALA A 149 14.88 -5.86 1.92
C ALA A 149 13.78 -6.92 1.89
N VAL A 150 12.82 -6.78 2.80
CA VAL A 150 11.60 -7.58 2.90
C VAL A 150 10.42 -6.68 3.26
N GLY A 151 9.22 -7.04 2.82
CA GLY A 151 7.99 -6.38 3.21
C GLY A 151 7.19 -5.80 2.04
N ALA A 152 5.88 -5.76 2.23
CA ALA A 152 4.91 -5.18 1.30
C ALA A 152 4.95 -3.65 1.24
N SER A 153 5.76 -3.02 2.08
CA SER A 153 5.69 -1.58 2.33
C SER A 153 5.95 -0.73 1.08
N GLY A 154 6.81 -1.16 0.14
CA GLY A 154 7.00 -0.48 -1.14
C GLY A 154 5.69 -0.38 -1.94
N ALA A 155 4.95 -1.50 -2.07
CA ALA A 155 3.64 -1.51 -2.71
C ALA A 155 2.58 -0.70 -1.94
N ILE A 156 2.61 -0.75 -0.61
CA ILE A 156 1.72 0.02 0.27
C ILE A 156 1.98 1.53 0.13
N PHE A 157 3.23 1.95 0.03
CA PHE A 157 3.56 3.34 -0.31
C PHE A 157 3.05 3.71 -1.71
N GLY A 158 2.97 2.76 -2.64
CA GLY A 158 2.29 2.93 -3.92
C GLY A 158 0.78 3.20 -3.76
N LEU A 159 0.10 2.46 -2.88
CA LEU A 159 -1.29 2.76 -2.52
C LEU A 159 -1.41 4.16 -1.90
N TRP A 160 -0.47 4.56 -1.03
CA TRP A 160 -0.46 5.91 -0.45
C TRP A 160 -0.28 6.98 -1.52
N GLY A 161 0.65 6.79 -2.48
CA GLY A 161 0.83 7.67 -3.62
C GLY A 161 -0.45 7.84 -4.45
N ALA A 162 -1.18 6.74 -4.65
CA ALA A 162 -2.48 6.78 -5.33
C ALA A 162 -3.55 7.53 -4.50
N VAL A 163 -3.62 7.29 -3.18
CA VAL A 163 -4.54 8.01 -2.27
C VAL A 163 -4.22 9.50 -2.24
N ALA A 164 -2.94 9.88 -2.30
CA ALA A 164 -2.51 11.28 -2.36
C ALA A 164 -3.06 12.02 -3.60
N ARG A 165 -3.43 11.27 -4.64
CA ARG A 165 -4.04 11.79 -5.87
C ARG A 165 -5.56 11.86 -5.82
N LEU A 166 -6.22 11.30 -4.81
CA LEU A 166 -7.68 11.40 -4.67
C LEU A 166 -8.08 12.82 -4.26
N ALA A 167 -9.20 13.31 -4.79
CA ALA A 167 -9.68 14.67 -4.53
C ALA A 167 -10.11 14.89 -3.08
N GLY A 168 -10.42 13.81 -2.36
CA GLY A 168 -10.78 13.83 -0.93
C GLY A 168 -11.15 12.44 -0.42
N PRO A 169 -11.42 12.31 0.89
CA PRO A 169 -11.91 11.07 1.46
C PRO A 169 -13.21 10.60 0.78
N GLY A 170 -13.24 9.35 0.34
CA GLY A 170 -14.40 8.79 -0.36
C GLY A 170 -14.58 9.24 -1.82
N GLU A 171 -13.71 10.10 -2.33
CA GLU A 171 -13.74 10.52 -3.73
C GLU A 171 -12.97 9.52 -4.61
N VAL A 172 -13.48 9.27 -5.80
CA VAL A 172 -12.80 8.46 -6.82
C VAL A 172 -12.11 9.31 -7.89
N ARG A 173 -12.42 10.61 -7.93
CA ARG A 173 -11.77 11.58 -8.85
C ARG A 173 -10.36 11.90 -8.38
N LEU A 174 -9.49 12.18 -9.35
CA LEU A 174 -8.13 12.61 -9.04
C LEU A 174 -8.08 14.13 -8.84
N ALA A 175 -7.36 14.57 -7.82
CA ALA A 175 -6.96 15.94 -7.66
C ALA A 175 -5.84 16.29 -8.66
N PRO A 176 -5.63 17.56 -9.02
CA PRO A 176 -4.43 17.99 -9.74
C PRO A 176 -3.15 17.57 -9.01
N LEU A 177 -2.09 17.25 -9.76
CA LEU A 177 -0.83 16.73 -9.19
C LEU A 177 -0.22 17.71 -8.16
N PHE A 178 -0.32 19.00 -8.42
CA PHE A 178 0.20 20.07 -7.55
C PHE A 178 -0.88 20.71 -6.69
N SER A 179 -1.93 19.94 -6.33
CA SER A 179 -2.95 20.46 -5.39
C SER A 179 -2.41 20.52 -3.96
N PRO A 180 -2.95 21.43 -3.10
CA PRO A 180 -2.56 21.48 -1.68
C PRO A 180 -2.83 20.15 -0.94
N SER A 181 -3.85 19.40 -1.34
CA SER A 181 -4.15 18.07 -0.77
C SER A 181 -3.07 17.05 -1.12
N ALA A 182 -2.66 16.98 -2.38
CA ALA A 182 -1.55 16.12 -2.80
C ALA A 182 -0.25 16.49 -2.09
N GLY A 183 0.06 17.80 -1.98
CA GLY A 183 1.24 18.28 -1.27
C GLY A 183 1.27 17.86 0.20
N ARG A 184 0.15 17.97 0.92
CA ARG A 184 0.06 17.48 2.31
C ARG A 184 0.33 15.98 2.43
N GLN A 185 -0.20 15.18 1.52
CA GLN A 185 0.02 13.74 1.51
C GLN A 185 1.48 13.37 1.21
N VAL A 186 2.12 14.09 0.29
CA VAL A 186 3.56 13.93 0.03
C VAL A 186 4.38 14.23 1.29
N VAL A 187 4.13 15.35 1.95
CA VAL A 187 4.80 15.71 3.22
C VAL A 187 4.53 14.64 4.27
N SER A 188 3.29 14.17 4.42
CA SER A 188 2.94 13.12 5.38
C SER A 188 3.69 11.82 5.09
N ALA A 189 3.80 11.41 3.83
CA ALA A 189 4.55 10.22 3.43
C ALA A 189 6.06 10.36 3.73
N ILE A 190 6.64 11.53 3.46
CA ILE A 190 8.05 11.81 3.80
C ILE A 190 8.27 11.72 5.31
N VAL A 191 7.45 12.42 6.09
CA VAL A 191 7.57 12.43 7.56
C VAL A 191 7.40 11.02 8.11
N SER A 192 6.40 10.27 7.67
CA SER A 192 6.19 8.88 8.11
C SER A 192 7.38 7.99 7.75
N ASN A 193 7.96 8.16 6.56
CA ASN A 193 9.13 7.40 6.15
C ASN A 193 10.33 7.72 7.05
N LEU A 194 10.58 9.00 7.36
CA LEU A 194 11.64 9.42 8.27
C LEU A 194 11.43 8.88 9.69
N VAL A 195 10.18 8.88 10.20
CA VAL A 195 9.86 8.32 11.52
C VAL A 195 10.15 6.81 11.54
N VAL A 196 9.72 6.05 10.53
CA VAL A 196 9.96 4.59 10.47
C VAL A 196 11.46 4.28 10.36
N VAL A 197 12.22 5.05 9.57
CA VAL A 197 13.68 4.94 9.48
C VAL A 197 14.34 5.24 10.84
N GLY A 198 13.92 6.32 11.51
CA GLY A 198 14.44 6.68 12.82
C GLY A 198 14.12 5.65 13.91
N LEU A 199 12.91 5.09 13.90
CA LEU A 199 12.52 4.02 14.83
C LEU A 199 13.33 2.74 14.58
N GLY A 200 13.54 2.35 13.30
CA GLY A 200 14.35 1.18 12.95
C GLY A 200 15.80 1.35 13.39
N ALA A 201 16.40 2.50 13.15
CA ALA A 201 17.77 2.82 13.57
C ALA A 201 17.89 2.86 15.11
N GLY A 202 16.97 3.54 15.79
CA GLY A 202 16.95 3.64 17.25
C GLY A 202 16.78 2.28 17.92
N TYR A 203 15.87 1.45 17.42
CA TYR A 203 15.69 0.10 17.91
C TYR A 203 16.93 -0.77 17.71
N GLY A 204 17.53 -0.74 16.53
CA GLY A 204 18.74 -1.51 16.23
C GLY A 204 19.92 -1.16 17.15
N LEU A 205 20.12 0.14 17.41
CA LEU A 205 21.13 0.61 18.36
C LEU A 205 20.82 0.16 19.80
N ALA A 206 19.57 0.32 20.25
CA ALA A 206 19.17 -0.05 21.62
C ALA A 206 19.24 -1.55 21.88
N SER A 207 19.01 -2.39 20.86
CA SER A 207 19.08 -3.86 20.97
C SER A 207 20.47 -4.45 20.73
N GLY A 208 21.46 -3.64 20.40
CA GLY A 208 22.82 -4.10 20.07
C GLY A 208 22.91 -4.82 18.71
N GLN A 209 21.87 -4.77 17.88
CA GLN A 209 21.85 -5.39 16.55
C GLN A 209 22.42 -4.50 15.44
N GLY A 210 22.92 -3.31 15.79
CA GLY A 210 23.33 -2.31 14.83
C GLY A 210 22.13 -1.55 14.22
N ILE A 211 22.36 -0.81 13.14
CA ILE A 211 21.29 -0.05 12.49
C ILE A 211 20.41 -1.01 11.67
N ILE A 212 19.18 -1.24 12.12
CA ILE A 212 18.19 -1.96 11.31
C ILE A 212 17.71 -0.99 10.22
N GLY A 213 18.17 -1.26 9.00
CA GLY A 213 17.83 -0.45 7.84
C GLY A 213 16.37 -0.61 7.42
N VAL A 214 15.67 0.49 7.25
CA VAL A 214 14.37 0.50 6.56
C VAL A 214 14.64 0.81 5.09
N ALA A 215 14.04 0.03 4.20
CA ALA A 215 14.19 0.17 2.74
C ALA A 215 13.41 1.41 2.22
N TRP A 216 13.78 2.60 2.69
CA TRP A 216 13.13 3.87 2.31
C TRP A 216 13.14 4.12 0.80
N GLN A 217 14.13 3.59 0.10
CA GLN A 217 14.23 3.66 -1.36
C GLN A 217 13.05 2.93 -2.02
N ALA A 218 12.67 1.76 -1.48
CA ALA A 218 11.51 1.02 -1.96
C ALA A 218 10.20 1.80 -1.70
N HIS A 219 10.10 2.48 -0.56
CA HIS A 219 8.96 3.34 -0.24
C HIS A 219 8.85 4.50 -1.23
N LEU A 220 9.98 5.18 -1.53
CA LEU A 220 10.01 6.27 -2.50
C LEU A 220 9.59 5.79 -3.90
N GLY A 221 10.19 4.69 -4.38
CA GLY A 221 9.88 4.14 -5.71
C GLY A 221 8.41 3.74 -5.84
N GLY A 222 7.88 3.03 -4.83
CA GLY A 222 6.47 2.64 -4.79
C GLY A 222 5.53 3.86 -4.77
N PHE A 223 5.82 4.85 -3.93
CA PHE A 223 5.01 6.07 -3.80
C PHE A 223 4.93 6.85 -5.11
N VAL A 224 6.07 7.08 -5.77
CA VAL A 224 6.11 7.75 -7.07
C VAL A 224 5.36 6.95 -8.13
N ALA A 225 5.57 5.63 -8.18
CA ALA A 225 4.83 4.76 -9.10
C ALA A 225 3.31 4.85 -8.86
N GLY A 226 2.87 4.86 -7.61
CA GLY A 226 1.46 5.00 -7.26
C GLY A 226 0.84 6.32 -7.74
N ILE A 227 1.53 7.45 -7.55
CA ILE A 227 1.11 8.76 -8.07
C ILE A 227 0.94 8.74 -9.59
N LEU A 228 1.87 8.12 -10.30
CA LEU A 228 1.88 8.13 -11.76
C LEU A 228 0.90 7.09 -12.33
N LEU A 229 0.92 5.88 -11.82
CA LEU A 229 0.13 4.77 -12.35
C LEU A 229 -1.38 4.98 -12.17
N ILE A 230 -1.82 5.56 -11.04
CA ILE A 230 -3.24 5.79 -10.78
C ILE A 230 -3.92 6.68 -11.83
N GLN A 231 -3.14 7.51 -12.54
CA GLN A 231 -3.66 8.43 -13.58
C GLN A 231 -4.14 7.67 -14.83
N ILE A 232 -3.48 6.57 -15.15
CA ILE A 232 -3.81 5.76 -16.33
C ILE A 232 -4.73 4.58 -15.99
N MET A 233 -4.98 4.32 -14.69
CA MET A 233 -5.89 3.26 -14.27
C MET A 233 -7.34 3.67 -14.48
N PRO A 234 -8.21 2.77 -14.99
CA PRO A 234 -9.60 3.08 -15.25
C PRO A 234 -10.37 3.33 -13.96
N VAL A 235 -11.33 4.27 -14.01
CA VAL A 235 -12.34 4.43 -12.95
C VAL A 235 -13.50 3.50 -13.26
N ARG A 236 -13.71 2.48 -12.43
CA ARG A 236 -14.77 1.47 -12.60
C ARG A 236 -15.84 1.55 -11.51
N PHE A 237 -15.95 2.69 -10.87
CA PHE A 237 -16.88 2.92 -9.79
C PHE A 237 -18.33 2.93 -10.31
N HIS A 238 -19.16 1.97 -9.91
CA HIS A 238 -20.51 1.75 -10.45
C HIS A 238 -21.53 2.83 -10.08
N TRP A 239 -21.23 3.74 -9.14
CA TRP A 239 -22.09 4.84 -8.73
C TRP A 239 -22.35 5.87 -9.84
N LEU A 240 -21.49 5.95 -10.84
CA LEU A 240 -21.62 6.88 -11.96
C LEU A 240 -22.75 6.49 -12.94
N ARG A 241 -23.41 5.35 -12.78
CA ARG A 241 -24.55 4.95 -13.62
C ARG A 241 -25.79 5.80 -13.41
N GLY A 242 -25.88 6.59 -12.33
CA GLY A 242 -26.95 7.53 -12.03
C GLY A 242 -26.66 9.00 -12.36
N LEU A 243 -25.47 9.35 -12.81
CA LEU A 243 -25.16 10.72 -13.19
C LEU A 243 -25.66 11.02 -14.61
N PRO A 244 -26.21 12.23 -14.88
CA PRO A 244 -26.62 12.63 -16.22
C PRO A 244 -25.47 12.46 -17.22
N LYS A 245 -25.79 11.97 -18.42
CA LYS A 245 -24.83 11.86 -19.53
C LYS A 245 -24.27 13.26 -19.84
N GLY A 246 -23.10 13.56 -19.35
CA GLY A 246 -22.47 14.89 -19.49
C GLY A 246 -21.47 15.23 -18.37
N SER A 247 -21.60 14.64 -17.20
CA SER A 247 -20.61 14.78 -16.11
C SER A 247 -19.43 13.81 -16.34
N ARG A 248 -18.59 14.11 -17.34
CA ARG A 248 -17.33 13.38 -17.53
C ARG A 248 -16.40 13.71 -16.36
N ALA A 249 -16.04 12.71 -15.57
CA ALA A 249 -14.95 12.81 -14.62
C ALA A 249 -13.61 12.85 -15.41
N PHE A 250 -13.10 14.05 -15.62
CA PHE A 250 -11.71 14.28 -16.00
C PHE A 250 -10.88 14.44 -14.73
#